data_bba04be484797741d18968c79c32f54f
#
_entry.id   bba04be484797741d18968c79c32f54f
#
_cell.length_a   1.000
_cell.length_b   1.000
_cell.length_c   1.000
_cell.angle_alpha   90.00
_cell.angle_beta   90.00
_cell.angle_gamma   90.00
#
_symmetry.space_group_name_H-M   'P 1'
#
loop_
_entity.id
_entity.type
_entity.pdbx_description
1 polymer ?
#
loop_
_entity_poly.entity_id
_entity_poly.type
_entity_poly.pdbx_seq_one_letter_code
_entity_poly.pdbx_strand_id
1 'polypeptide(L)'
;MAGRHGRIPLRRYRPRAAAPRSSSLIVWLHGGAFSHGDLDMPEAHGVALALAEAGHPVVTVDYRRVPSWSWWARPRPGVLGGVRYPVPVDDVSDVIGQLAGEAAASGHSLVLGGASAGACLAAGATLRALREGRAASRRLLLAYGTFHAVLPPASPELRARIRGRHGLAQFRPATVERMNRNYAGRIEAMADPFAFPGGHDLAGMPQTLLLDADRDSLRASGEHFARELRADGVDATHHVVAGSTHGFLNRPGEPAFDEGIARAKRWLVSA
;
A
#
# COMPACT_ATOMS: atom_id res chain seq x y z
N MET A 1 -12.25 14.67 -5.61
CA MET A 1 -11.23 15.68 -5.27
C MET A 1 -10.53 16.13 -6.56
N ALA A 2 -10.09 17.36 -6.67
CA ALA A 2 -9.30 17.79 -7.82
C ALA A 2 -7.84 17.35 -7.64
N GLY A 3 -7.23 16.82 -8.69
CA GLY A 3 -5.81 16.49 -8.75
C GLY A 3 -5.19 17.08 -10.02
N ARG A 4 -3.86 17.10 -10.10
CA ARG A 4 -3.10 17.68 -11.25
C ARG A 4 -3.42 17.02 -12.59
N HIS A 5 -3.83 15.76 -12.57
CA HIS A 5 -4.21 15.01 -13.76
C HIS A 5 -5.74 14.91 -13.95
N GLY A 6 -6.53 15.71 -13.23
CA GLY A 6 -7.98 15.72 -13.25
C GLY A 6 -8.60 15.13 -11.98
N ARG A 7 -9.90 14.89 -11.99
CA ARG A 7 -10.66 14.45 -10.81
C ARG A 7 -10.21 13.07 -10.32
N ILE A 8 -10.04 12.94 -8.99
CA ILE A 8 -9.73 11.70 -8.28
C ILE A 8 -10.98 11.31 -7.48
N PRO A 9 -11.64 10.18 -7.76
CA PRO A 9 -12.77 9.69 -6.97
C PRO A 9 -12.33 9.26 -5.56
N LEU A 10 -13.11 9.61 -4.56
CA LEU A 10 -12.89 9.25 -3.16
C LEU A 10 -14.18 8.73 -2.57
N ARG A 11 -14.07 7.80 -1.59
CA ARG A 11 -15.18 7.41 -0.74
C ARG A 11 -14.82 7.69 0.72
N ARG A 12 -15.71 8.40 1.43
CA ARG A 12 -15.52 8.76 2.84
C ARG A 12 -16.37 7.87 3.72
N TYR A 13 -15.76 7.36 4.77
CA TYR A 13 -16.41 6.57 5.82
C TYR A 13 -16.35 7.36 7.11
N ARG A 14 -17.51 7.56 7.72
CA ARG A 14 -17.62 8.26 9.00
C ARG A 14 -17.54 7.26 10.15
N PRO A 15 -16.90 7.61 11.27
CA PRO A 15 -16.92 6.79 12.47
C PRO A 15 -18.35 6.53 12.93
N ARG A 16 -18.58 5.37 13.53
CA ARG A 16 -19.85 5.07 14.17
C ARG A 16 -20.06 6.02 15.36
N ALA A 17 -21.27 6.55 15.55
CA ALA A 17 -21.56 7.57 16.57
C ALA A 17 -21.22 7.14 18.01
N ALA A 18 -21.29 5.83 18.30
CA ALA A 18 -20.97 5.25 19.61
C ALA A 18 -19.50 4.83 19.78
N ALA A 19 -18.66 4.96 18.74
CA ALA A 19 -17.26 4.59 18.82
C ALA A 19 -16.43 5.68 19.51
N PRO A 20 -15.36 5.33 20.24
CA PRO A 20 -14.39 6.31 20.74
C PRO A 20 -13.84 7.14 19.56
N ARG A 21 -13.76 8.45 19.73
CA ARG A 21 -13.22 9.32 18.69
C ARG A 21 -11.71 9.09 18.55
N SER A 22 -11.27 8.69 17.37
CA SER A 22 -9.86 8.60 17.04
C SER A 22 -9.27 9.97 16.73
N SER A 23 -7.99 10.16 17.04
CA SER A 23 -7.18 11.31 16.63
C SER A 23 -6.58 11.16 15.21
N SER A 24 -6.95 10.13 14.47
CA SER A 24 -6.34 9.82 13.16
C SER A 24 -7.39 9.81 12.05
N LEU A 25 -7.13 10.57 10.97
CA LEU A 25 -7.78 10.42 9.67
C LEU A 25 -6.97 9.42 8.84
N ILE A 26 -7.60 8.35 8.38
CA ILE A 26 -6.93 7.31 7.60
C ILE A 26 -7.23 7.51 6.11
N VAL A 27 -6.20 7.58 5.28
CA VAL A 27 -6.31 7.47 3.82
C VAL A 27 -5.87 6.07 3.43
N TRP A 28 -6.72 5.31 2.75
CA TRP A 28 -6.48 3.92 2.40
C TRP A 28 -6.54 3.66 0.91
N LEU A 29 -5.51 2.98 0.38
CA LEU A 29 -5.33 2.66 -1.03
C LEU A 29 -5.53 1.16 -1.27
N HIS A 30 -6.38 0.82 -2.24
CA HIS A 30 -6.59 -0.58 -2.65
C HIS A 30 -5.38 -1.17 -3.39
N GLY A 31 -5.30 -2.49 -3.48
CA GLY A 31 -4.34 -3.21 -4.30
C GLY A 31 -4.76 -3.36 -5.76
N GLY A 32 -4.28 -4.43 -6.40
CA GLY A 32 -4.65 -4.76 -7.79
C GLY A 32 -3.51 -4.60 -8.79
N ALA A 33 -2.26 -4.85 -8.38
CA ALA A 33 -1.10 -4.86 -9.27
C ALA A 33 -0.94 -3.56 -10.10
N PHE A 34 -1.32 -2.43 -9.52
CA PHE A 34 -1.38 -1.09 -10.14
C PHE A 34 -2.37 -0.95 -11.32
N SER A 35 -2.93 -2.04 -11.83
CA SER A 35 -3.75 -2.08 -13.05
C SER A 35 -5.21 -2.47 -12.83
N HIS A 36 -5.55 -2.94 -11.66
CA HIS A 36 -6.89 -3.39 -11.26
C HIS A 36 -7.31 -2.77 -9.93
N GLY A 37 -8.50 -3.08 -9.51
CA GLY A 37 -9.05 -2.62 -8.23
C GLY A 37 -9.90 -1.36 -8.38
N ASP A 38 -10.68 -1.10 -7.34
CA ASP A 38 -11.57 0.04 -7.22
C ASP A 38 -12.01 0.23 -5.75
N LEU A 39 -12.91 1.19 -5.52
CA LEU A 39 -13.43 1.49 -4.18
C LEU A 39 -14.37 0.41 -3.62
N ASP A 40 -14.85 -0.53 -4.45
CA ASP A 40 -15.77 -1.60 -4.06
C ASP A 40 -15.05 -2.90 -3.71
N MET A 41 -13.74 -3.00 -4.03
CA MET A 41 -12.95 -4.14 -3.59
C MET A 41 -13.06 -4.37 -2.08
N PRO A 42 -13.19 -5.63 -1.61
CA PRO A 42 -13.27 -5.91 -0.18
C PRO A 42 -12.08 -5.35 0.62
N GLU A 43 -10.86 -5.37 0.09
CA GLU A 43 -9.69 -4.76 0.76
C GLU A 43 -9.72 -3.23 0.78
N ALA A 44 -10.57 -2.57 -0.04
CA ALA A 44 -10.84 -1.15 0.06
C ALA A 44 -12.01 -0.89 1.01
N HIS A 45 -13.19 -1.41 0.63
CA HIS A 45 -14.46 -1.16 1.34
C HIS A 45 -14.50 -1.83 2.72
N GLY A 46 -14.17 -3.11 2.81
CA GLY A 46 -14.22 -3.87 4.07
C GLY A 46 -13.22 -3.36 5.10
N VAL A 47 -11.99 -3.04 4.69
CA VAL A 47 -10.99 -2.45 5.59
C VAL A 47 -11.45 -1.07 6.09
N ALA A 48 -11.97 -0.22 5.18
CA ALA A 48 -12.45 1.10 5.55
C ALA A 48 -13.64 1.04 6.52
N LEU A 49 -14.59 0.13 6.31
CA LEU A 49 -15.69 -0.10 7.25
C LEU A 49 -15.18 -0.55 8.61
N ALA A 50 -14.30 -1.55 8.67
CA ALA A 50 -13.79 -2.10 9.92
C ALA A 50 -13.01 -1.05 10.75
N LEU A 51 -12.28 -0.14 10.08
CA LEU A 51 -11.58 0.95 10.75
C LEU A 51 -12.53 2.09 11.14
N ALA A 52 -13.57 2.38 10.34
CA ALA A 52 -14.60 3.36 10.69
C ALA A 52 -15.44 2.91 11.88
N GLU A 53 -15.76 1.62 11.98
CA GLU A 53 -16.41 1.04 13.16
C GLU A 53 -15.56 1.15 14.44
N ALA A 54 -14.24 1.18 14.29
CA ALA A 54 -13.29 1.40 15.39
C ALA A 54 -13.12 2.88 15.79
N GLY A 55 -13.83 3.80 15.12
CA GLY A 55 -13.83 5.22 15.46
C GLY A 55 -12.92 6.10 14.60
N HIS A 56 -12.29 5.56 13.57
CA HIS A 56 -11.45 6.34 12.67
C HIS A 56 -12.26 6.89 11.48
N PRO A 57 -12.20 8.19 11.15
CA PRO A 57 -12.61 8.64 9.83
C PRO A 57 -11.66 8.04 8.77
N VAL A 58 -12.24 7.46 7.71
CA VAL A 58 -11.46 6.81 6.63
C VAL A 58 -11.84 7.40 5.28
N VAL A 59 -10.86 7.58 4.42
CA VAL A 59 -11.03 7.96 3.00
C VAL A 59 -10.35 6.91 2.14
N THR A 60 -11.11 6.23 1.28
CA THR A 60 -10.53 5.37 0.23
C THR A 60 -10.38 6.15 -1.06
N VAL A 61 -9.34 5.82 -1.85
CA VAL A 61 -8.92 6.56 -3.03
C VAL A 61 -8.96 5.65 -4.26
N ASP A 62 -9.69 6.07 -5.30
CA ASP A 62 -9.64 5.44 -6.62
C ASP A 62 -8.58 6.14 -7.48
N TYR A 63 -7.31 5.83 -7.19
CA TYR A 63 -6.17 6.36 -7.94
C TYR A 63 -6.16 5.82 -9.37
N ARG A 64 -5.59 6.56 -10.31
CA ARG A 64 -5.48 6.14 -11.71
C ARG A 64 -4.61 4.92 -11.84
N ARG A 65 -5.17 3.91 -12.50
CA ARG A 65 -4.52 2.61 -12.73
C ARG A 65 -3.75 2.63 -14.05
N VAL A 66 -2.67 1.87 -14.09
CA VAL A 66 -1.95 1.61 -15.34
C VAL A 66 -2.76 0.66 -16.23
N PRO A 67 -2.50 0.60 -17.55
CA PRO A 67 -3.18 -0.35 -18.43
C PRO A 67 -3.06 -1.79 -17.93
N SER A 68 -4.12 -2.57 -18.11
CA SER A 68 -4.14 -3.99 -17.73
C SER A 68 -2.96 -4.72 -18.35
N TRP A 69 -2.28 -5.47 -17.49
CA TRP A 69 -1.24 -6.39 -17.91
C TRP A 69 -1.84 -7.80 -18.06
N SER A 70 -1.59 -8.43 -19.21
CA SER A 70 -2.02 -9.79 -19.47
C SER A 70 -0.85 -10.60 -20.05
N TRP A 71 -0.78 -11.88 -19.71
CA TRP A 71 0.16 -12.81 -20.32
C TRP A 71 0.02 -12.93 -21.84
N TRP A 72 -1.20 -12.71 -22.33
CA TRP A 72 -1.60 -12.90 -23.73
C TRP A 72 -1.59 -11.59 -24.53
N ALA A 73 -1.78 -10.46 -23.87
CA ALA A 73 -1.69 -9.15 -24.50
C ALA A 73 -0.25 -8.66 -24.46
N ARG A 74 0.54 -8.98 -25.48
CA ARG A 74 1.81 -8.28 -25.70
C ARG A 74 1.49 -6.82 -25.99
N PRO A 75 2.10 -5.86 -25.26
CA PRO A 75 2.01 -4.47 -25.66
C PRO A 75 2.44 -4.36 -27.12
N ARG A 76 1.61 -3.72 -27.96
CA ARG A 76 2.04 -3.44 -29.33
C ARG A 76 3.30 -2.60 -29.26
N PRO A 77 4.34 -2.90 -30.08
CA PRO A 77 5.53 -2.08 -30.13
C PRO A 77 5.13 -0.61 -30.35
N GLY A 78 5.63 0.31 -29.54
CA GLY A 78 5.34 1.74 -29.62
C GLY A 78 4.05 2.22 -28.95
N VAL A 79 3.21 1.35 -28.38
CA VAL A 79 2.02 1.76 -27.63
C VAL A 79 2.23 1.50 -26.14
N LEU A 80 3.04 2.30 -25.48
CA LEU A 80 2.99 2.51 -24.02
C LEU A 80 1.91 3.55 -23.68
N GLY A 81 0.74 3.47 -24.35
CA GLY A 81 -0.39 4.34 -24.10
C GLY A 81 -1.01 4.07 -22.73
N GLY A 82 -1.61 5.10 -22.17
CA GLY A 82 -2.28 5.04 -20.88
C GLY A 82 -1.45 5.59 -19.73
N VAL A 83 -2.09 5.66 -18.58
CA VAL A 83 -1.50 6.17 -17.34
C VAL A 83 -0.40 5.23 -16.84
N ARG A 84 0.72 5.81 -16.43
CA ARG A 84 1.86 5.09 -15.83
C ARG A 84 2.49 5.95 -14.74
N TYR A 85 3.50 5.43 -14.04
CA TYR A 85 4.29 6.24 -13.15
C TYR A 85 4.79 7.51 -13.89
N PRO A 86 4.71 8.73 -13.28
CA PRO A 86 4.39 8.96 -11.87
C PRO A 86 2.89 9.19 -11.56
N VAL A 87 1.97 9.10 -12.52
CA VAL A 87 0.57 9.53 -12.36
C VAL A 87 -0.16 8.90 -11.18
N PRO A 88 -0.07 7.57 -10.89
CA PRO A 88 -0.71 7.00 -9.70
C PRO A 88 -0.15 7.57 -8.38
N VAL A 89 1.16 7.82 -8.30
CA VAL A 89 1.79 8.47 -7.13
C VAL A 89 1.41 9.94 -7.04
N ASP A 90 1.25 10.62 -8.18
CA ASP A 90 0.76 12.00 -8.23
C ASP A 90 -0.64 12.13 -7.65
N ASP A 91 -1.55 11.23 -8.03
CA ASP A 91 -2.91 11.20 -7.49
C ASP A 91 -2.90 11.04 -5.96
N VAL A 92 -2.11 10.09 -5.45
CA VAL A 92 -1.97 9.88 -4.00
C VAL A 92 -1.38 11.12 -3.32
N SER A 93 -0.34 11.72 -3.90
CA SER A 93 0.30 12.93 -3.36
C SER A 93 -0.65 14.11 -3.31
N ASP A 94 -1.49 14.29 -4.34
CA ASP A 94 -2.50 15.37 -4.38
C ASP A 94 -3.58 15.17 -3.31
N VAL A 95 -3.99 13.91 -3.09
CA VAL A 95 -4.95 13.55 -2.03
C VAL A 95 -4.37 13.80 -0.64
N ILE A 96 -3.13 13.36 -0.39
CA ILE A 96 -2.45 13.58 0.89
C ILE A 96 -2.32 15.09 1.17
N GLY A 97 -1.86 15.87 0.19
CA GLY A 97 -1.66 17.31 0.35
C GLY A 97 -2.95 18.04 0.77
N GLN A 98 -4.08 17.67 0.18
CA GLN A 98 -5.37 18.28 0.49
C GLN A 98 -5.92 17.76 1.84
N LEU A 99 -5.84 16.44 2.11
CA LEU A 99 -6.36 15.85 3.33
C LEU A 99 -5.50 16.13 4.57
N ALA A 100 -4.22 16.43 4.42
CA ALA A 100 -3.37 16.84 5.55
C ALA A 100 -3.86 18.14 6.18
N GLY A 101 -4.26 19.12 5.37
CA GLY A 101 -4.87 20.35 5.85
C GLY A 101 -6.22 20.12 6.53
N GLU A 102 -7.08 19.27 5.94
CA GLU A 102 -8.38 18.91 6.51
C GLU A 102 -8.20 18.15 7.85
N ALA A 103 -7.27 17.22 7.92
CA ALA A 103 -6.95 16.48 9.14
C ALA A 103 -6.50 17.44 10.24
N ALA A 104 -5.54 18.32 9.96
CA ALA A 104 -5.04 19.30 10.93
C ALA A 104 -6.15 20.24 11.43
N ALA A 105 -7.01 20.75 10.56
CA ALA A 105 -8.14 21.60 10.92
C ALA A 105 -9.17 20.89 11.81
N SER A 106 -9.25 19.57 11.70
CA SER A 106 -10.17 18.73 12.51
C SER A 106 -9.50 18.12 13.74
N GLY A 107 -8.25 18.48 14.05
CA GLY A 107 -7.50 17.93 15.19
C GLY A 107 -7.05 16.47 14.99
N HIS A 108 -7.02 15.98 13.75
CA HIS A 108 -6.56 14.62 13.43
C HIS A 108 -5.13 14.62 12.89
N SER A 109 -4.39 13.56 13.18
CA SER A 109 -3.16 13.23 12.45
C SER A 109 -3.51 12.41 11.21
N LEU A 110 -2.77 12.62 10.10
CA LEU A 110 -2.97 11.84 8.88
C LEU A 110 -2.21 10.52 8.96
N VAL A 111 -2.91 9.42 8.75
CA VAL A 111 -2.34 8.08 8.54
C VAL A 111 -2.58 7.69 7.08
N LEU A 112 -1.53 7.32 6.37
CA LEU A 112 -1.66 6.78 5.02
C LEU A 112 -1.43 5.28 5.05
N GLY A 113 -2.26 4.55 4.32
CA GLY A 113 -2.10 3.11 4.24
C GLY A 113 -2.57 2.55 2.92
N GLY A 114 -2.32 1.26 2.74
CA GLY A 114 -2.78 0.56 1.55
C GLY A 114 -2.39 -0.90 1.54
N ALA A 115 -2.93 -1.61 0.57
CA ALA A 115 -2.72 -3.04 0.36
C ALA A 115 -2.00 -3.29 -0.97
N SER A 116 -1.05 -4.23 -0.99
CA SER A 116 -0.33 -4.67 -2.21
C SER A 116 0.26 -3.49 -2.98
N ALA A 117 -0.17 -3.24 -4.22
CA ALA A 117 0.22 -2.07 -5.02
C ALA A 117 -0.10 -0.74 -4.30
N GLY A 118 -1.24 -0.65 -3.59
CA GLY A 118 -1.60 0.53 -2.80
C GLY A 118 -0.63 0.79 -1.65
N ALA A 119 -0.05 -0.24 -1.03
CA ALA A 119 0.99 -0.08 -0.01
C ALA A 119 2.28 0.51 -0.61
N CYS A 120 2.68 0.09 -1.81
CA CYS A 120 3.81 0.65 -2.54
C CYS A 120 3.58 2.14 -2.85
N LEU A 121 2.39 2.48 -3.39
CA LEU A 121 2.02 3.87 -3.69
C LEU A 121 2.00 4.74 -2.43
N ALA A 122 1.50 4.21 -1.30
CA ALA A 122 1.50 4.90 -0.02
C ALA A 122 2.91 5.23 0.46
N ALA A 123 3.80 4.25 0.43
CA ALA A 123 5.21 4.42 0.83
C ALA A 123 5.94 5.39 -0.11
N GLY A 124 5.79 5.22 -1.44
CA GLY A 124 6.43 6.10 -2.44
C GLY A 124 5.94 7.56 -2.36
N ALA A 125 4.63 7.78 -2.22
CA ALA A 125 4.07 9.13 -2.07
C ALA A 125 4.51 9.81 -0.77
N THR A 126 4.64 9.05 0.33
CA THR A 126 5.15 9.58 1.60
C THR A 126 6.61 9.96 1.50
N LEU A 127 7.46 9.09 0.94
CA LEU A 127 8.88 9.37 0.74
C LEU A 127 9.07 10.62 -0.14
N ARG A 128 8.29 10.74 -1.22
CA ARG A 128 8.31 11.92 -2.09
C ARG A 128 7.92 13.19 -1.35
N ALA A 129 6.85 13.17 -0.57
CA ALA A 129 6.42 14.33 0.22
C ALA A 129 7.51 14.78 1.20
N LEU A 130 8.20 13.84 1.86
CA LEU A 130 9.33 14.12 2.74
C LEU A 130 10.50 14.79 1.99
N ARG A 131 10.92 14.22 0.86
CA ARG A 131 12.03 14.77 0.06
C ARG A 131 11.73 16.14 -0.54
N GLU A 132 10.45 16.44 -0.80
CA GLU A 132 9.99 17.72 -1.30
C GLU A 132 9.63 18.71 -0.17
N GLY A 133 9.82 18.37 1.10
CA GLY A 133 9.50 19.23 2.25
C GLY A 133 8.02 19.54 2.38
N ARG A 134 7.14 18.67 1.82
CA ARG A 134 5.68 18.85 1.87
C ARG A 134 5.06 18.12 3.06
N ALA A 135 3.82 18.47 3.37
CA ALA A 135 3.04 17.73 4.36
C ALA A 135 2.94 16.25 3.98
N ALA A 136 3.35 15.39 4.88
CA ALA A 136 3.32 13.94 4.72
C ALA A 136 2.41 13.31 5.78
N SER A 137 2.11 12.03 5.62
CA SER A 137 1.45 11.24 6.66
C SER A 137 2.37 11.13 7.89
N ARG A 138 1.78 11.10 9.07
CA ARG A 138 2.51 10.91 10.32
C ARG A 138 2.79 9.45 10.62
N ARG A 139 2.06 8.54 10.00
CA ARG A 139 2.14 7.09 10.20
C ARG A 139 1.80 6.36 8.91
N LEU A 140 2.38 5.17 8.71
CA LEU A 140 2.09 4.30 7.57
C LEU A 140 1.54 2.95 8.03
N LEU A 141 0.46 2.49 7.37
CA LEU A 141 -0.14 1.17 7.56
C LEU A 141 -0.09 0.41 6.23
N LEU A 142 0.85 -0.50 6.08
CA LEU A 142 1.19 -1.16 4.81
C LEU A 142 0.88 -2.65 4.87
N ALA A 143 0.00 -3.16 4.00
CA ALA A 143 -0.37 -4.56 3.95
C ALA A 143 0.21 -5.25 2.70
N TYR A 144 0.94 -6.34 2.90
CA TYR A 144 1.51 -7.22 1.86
C TYR A 144 2.00 -6.50 0.59
N GLY A 145 2.79 -5.42 0.76
CA GLY A 145 3.22 -4.54 -0.31
C GLY A 145 4.36 -5.11 -1.18
N THR A 146 4.52 -4.53 -2.37
CA THR A 146 5.67 -4.75 -3.24
C THR A 146 6.49 -3.46 -3.31
N PHE A 147 7.49 -3.32 -2.45
CA PHE A 147 8.25 -2.07 -2.27
C PHE A 147 9.50 -1.98 -3.15
N HIS A 148 9.94 -3.09 -3.73
CA HIS A 148 11.15 -3.19 -4.54
C HIS A 148 10.82 -3.38 -6.02
N ALA A 149 11.57 -2.73 -6.90
CA ALA A 149 11.44 -2.88 -8.35
C ALA A 149 11.66 -4.33 -8.81
N VAL A 150 12.62 -5.01 -8.19
CA VAL A 150 12.90 -6.43 -8.35
C VAL A 150 12.65 -7.12 -7.00
N LEU A 151 11.91 -8.22 -7.00
CA LEU A 151 11.58 -8.94 -5.77
C LEU A 151 12.86 -9.45 -5.10
N PRO A 152 13.13 -9.05 -3.82
CA PRO A 152 14.28 -9.55 -3.09
C PRO A 152 14.24 -11.07 -2.88
N PRO A 153 15.40 -11.72 -2.63
CA PRO A 153 15.45 -13.14 -2.32
C PRO A 153 14.60 -13.48 -1.07
N ALA A 154 13.75 -14.49 -1.19
CA ALA A 154 12.99 -15.00 -0.06
C ALA A 154 13.92 -15.64 1.00
N SER A 155 13.61 -15.46 2.29
CA SER A 155 14.27 -16.15 3.39
C SER A 155 14.10 -17.69 3.28
N PRO A 156 14.97 -18.51 3.89
CA PRO A 156 14.79 -19.98 3.92
C PRO A 156 13.44 -20.39 4.50
N GLU A 157 12.97 -19.69 5.53
CA GLU A 157 11.66 -19.91 6.16
C GLU A 157 10.54 -19.62 5.16
N LEU A 158 10.55 -18.46 4.52
CA LEU A 158 9.53 -18.10 3.53
C LEU A 158 9.53 -19.09 2.34
N ARG A 159 10.71 -19.51 1.85
CA ARG A 159 10.78 -20.54 0.80
C ARG A 159 10.11 -21.84 1.22
N ALA A 160 10.23 -22.25 2.49
CA ALA A 160 9.54 -23.43 3.00
C ALA A 160 8.01 -23.24 3.03
N ARG A 161 7.53 -22.05 3.42
CA ARG A 161 6.09 -21.71 3.49
C ARG A 161 5.38 -21.68 2.14
N ILE A 162 6.07 -21.27 1.08
CA ILE A 162 5.50 -21.11 -0.27
C ILE A 162 5.74 -22.34 -1.18
N ARG A 163 6.21 -23.47 -0.65
CA ARG A 163 6.45 -24.72 -1.39
C ARG A 163 5.17 -25.57 -1.60
N GLY A 164 5.26 -26.56 -2.48
CA GLY A 164 4.21 -27.54 -2.73
C GLY A 164 2.97 -26.88 -3.34
N ARG A 165 1.79 -27.25 -2.85
CA ARG A 165 0.49 -26.71 -3.33
C ARG A 165 0.39 -25.19 -3.23
N HIS A 166 1.08 -24.58 -2.28
CA HIS A 166 1.10 -23.13 -2.10
C HIS A 166 1.93 -22.42 -3.18
N GLY A 167 2.86 -23.13 -3.83
CA GLY A 167 3.68 -22.57 -4.91
C GLY A 167 2.91 -22.24 -6.18
N LEU A 168 1.74 -22.84 -6.41
CA LEU A 168 0.92 -22.62 -7.60
C LEU A 168 0.28 -21.22 -7.62
N ALA A 169 0.00 -20.65 -6.46
CA ALA A 169 -0.65 -19.36 -6.31
C ALA A 169 0.33 -18.20 -6.04
N GLN A 170 1.65 -18.42 -6.17
CA GLN A 170 2.65 -17.42 -5.85
C GLN A 170 2.97 -16.52 -7.05
N PHE A 171 3.27 -15.26 -6.74
CA PHE A 171 3.87 -14.35 -7.72
C PHE A 171 5.33 -14.76 -7.96
N ARG A 172 5.62 -15.26 -9.16
CA ARG A 172 7.00 -15.57 -9.56
C ARG A 172 7.79 -14.28 -9.72
N PRO A 173 9.10 -14.24 -9.39
CA PRO A 173 9.92 -13.02 -9.51
C PRO A 173 9.80 -12.35 -10.89
N ALA A 174 9.84 -13.12 -11.98
CA ALA A 174 9.67 -12.59 -13.32
C ALA A 174 8.26 -12.01 -13.59
N THR A 175 7.24 -12.49 -12.87
CA THR A 175 5.88 -11.92 -12.94
C THR A 175 5.82 -10.58 -12.23
N VAL A 176 6.42 -10.51 -11.04
CA VAL A 176 6.52 -9.26 -10.26
C VAL A 176 7.30 -8.21 -11.06
N GLU A 177 8.43 -8.58 -11.64
CA GLU A 177 9.24 -7.67 -12.45
C GLU A 177 8.45 -7.14 -13.65
N ARG A 178 7.70 -7.98 -14.38
CA ARG A 178 6.84 -7.52 -15.48
C ARG A 178 5.73 -6.58 -15.02
N MET A 179 5.09 -6.88 -13.91
CA MET A 179 4.08 -6.03 -13.28
C MET A 179 4.68 -4.65 -12.94
N ASN A 180 5.86 -4.64 -12.31
CA ASN A 180 6.55 -3.44 -11.92
C ASN A 180 7.03 -2.62 -13.13
N ARG A 181 7.54 -3.28 -14.19
CA ARG A 181 7.87 -2.62 -15.47
C ARG A 181 6.64 -2.01 -16.14
N ASN A 182 5.49 -2.70 -16.08
CA ASN A 182 4.23 -2.15 -16.59
C ASN A 182 3.80 -0.91 -15.82
N TYR A 183 3.96 -0.90 -14.50
CA TYR A 183 3.68 0.27 -13.67
C TYR A 183 4.65 1.41 -13.95
N ALA A 184 5.94 1.14 -13.95
CA ALA A 184 7.00 2.13 -14.19
C ALA A 184 6.92 2.78 -15.59
N GLY A 185 6.55 1.99 -16.62
CA GLY A 185 6.40 2.46 -18.00
C GLY A 185 7.70 2.66 -18.76
N ARG A 186 8.81 2.84 -18.07
CA ARG A 186 10.17 2.99 -18.61
C ARG A 186 11.18 2.40 -17.64
N ILE A 187 12.33 1.97 -18.16
CA ILE A 187 13.31 1.25 -17.35
C ILE A 187 13.94 2.14 -16.26
N GLU A 188 14.15 3.41 -16.56
CA GLU A 188 14.74 4.38 -15.62
C GLU A 188 13.85 4.56 -14.38
N ALA A 189 12.53 4.50 -14.55
CA ALA A 189 11.59 4.61 -13.44
C ALA A 189 11.61 3.39 -12.49
N MET A 190 12.22 2.28 -12.90
CA MET A 190 12.44 1.15 -11.99
C MET A 190 13.45 1.46 -10.88
N ALA A 191 14.32 2.45 -11.08
CA ALA A 191 15.29 2.92 -10.10
C ALA A 191 14.82 4.17 -9.34
N ASP A 192 13.60 4.63 -9.57
CA ASP A 192 13.07 5.82 -8.92
C ASP A 192 12.54 5.48 -7.51
N PRO A 193 13.04 6.14 -6.44
CA PRO A 193 12.65 5.86 -5.05
C PRO A 193 11.16 6.13 -4.77
N PHE A 194 10.50 6.94 -5.57
CA PHE A 194 9.08 7.24 -5.40
C PHE A 194 8.19 6.23 -6.14
N ALA A 195 8.75 5.50 -7.12
CA ALA A 195 8.07 4.36 -7.73
C ALA A 195 8.19 3.10 -6.87
N PHE A 196 9.42 2.84 -6.38
CA PHE A 196 9.74 1.67 -5.56
C PHE A 196 10.69 2.09 -4.43
N PRO A 197 10.18 2.37 -3.21
CA PRO A 197 11.01 2.93 -2.13
C PRO A 197 12.03 1.96 -1.54
N GLY A 198 11.83 0.64 -1.67
CA GLY A 198 12.77 -0.37 -1.17
C GLY A 198 14.13 -0.32 -1.88
N GLY A 199 15.22 -0.44 -1.11
CA GLY A 199 16.59 -0.32 -1.59
C GLY A 199 17.10 1.12 -1.68
N HIS A 200 16.36 2.09 -1.19
CA HIS A 200 16.73 3.52 -1.18
C HIS A 200 16.83 4.06 0.24
N ASP A 201 17.35 5.29 0.39
CA ASP A 201 17.38 6.01 1.67
C ASP A 201 15.96 6.32 2.17
N LEU A 202 15.60 5.76 3.32
CA LEU A 202 14.29 5.87 3.97
C LEU A 202 14.33 6.75 5.23
N ALA A 203 15.44 7.43 5.51
CA ALA A 203 15.57 8.29 6.68
C ALA A 203 14.46 9.35 6.72
N GLY A 204 13.85 9.50 7.89
CA GLY A 204 12.73 10.42 8.11
C GLY A 204 11.36 9.87 7.72
N MET A 205 11.26 8.66 7.19
CA MET A 205 9.96 8.01 7.01
C MET A 205 9.23 7.89 8.35
N PRO A 206 7.90 8.01 8.37
CA PRO A 206 7.15 7.99 9.63
C PRO A 206 7.07 6.58 10.22
N GLN A 207 6.62 6.50 11.48
CA GLN A 207 6.31 5.23 12.12
C GLN A 207 5.46 4.34 11.20
N THR A 208 5.88 3.10 11.02
CA THR A 208 5.30 2.20 9.99
C THR A 208 4.92 0.85 10.59
N LEU A 209 3.67 0.43 10.35
CA LEU A 209 3.25 -0.96 10.53
C LEU A 209 3.19 -1.67 9.18
N LEU A 210 3.91 -2.80 9.06
CA LEU A 210 3.83 -3.72 7.93
C LEU A 210 3.07 -4.98 8.36
N LEU A 211 2.05 -5.36 7.59
CA LEU A 211 1.26 -6.58 7.77
C LEU A 211 1.46 -7.48 6.56
N ASP A 212 2.25 -8.52 6.67
CA ASP A 212 2.50 -9.45 5.57
C ASP A 212 1.72 -10.76 5.71
N ALA A 213 1.45 -11.40 4.60
CA ALA A 213 0.84 -12.73 4.58
C ALA A 213 1.89 -13.83 4.77
N ASP A 214 1.53 -14.88 5.52
CA ASP A 214 2.42 -16.00 5.86
C ASP A 214 2.94 -16.74 4.61
N ARG A 215 2.03 -17.00 3.67
CA ARG A 215 2.30 -17.81 2.47
C ARG A 215 2.20 -16.94 1.21
N ASP A 216 3.07 -15.96 1.12
CA ASP A 216 3.10 -14.98 0.02
C ASP A 216 4.53 -14.67 -0.39
N SER A 217 4.85 -14.86 -1.67
CA SER A 217 6.19 -14.54 -2.19
C SER A 217 6.53 -13.05 -2.08
N LEU A 218 5.54 -12.15 -2.12
CA LEU A 218 5.75 -10.69 -1.93
C LEU A 218 6.17 -10.34 -0.51
N ARG A 219 5.95 -11.22 0.48
CA ARG A 219 6.48 -11.07 1.84
C ARG A 219 7.99 -10.84 1.86
N ALA A 220 8.74 -11.40 0.89
CA ALA A 220 10.16 -11.10 0.75
C ALA A 220 10.44 -9.59 0.63
N SER A 221 9.58 -8.86 -0.11
CA SER A 221 9.69 -7.40 -0.23
C SER A 221 9.35 -6.69 1.09
N GLY A 222 8.30 -7.13 1.79
CA GLY A 222 7.92 -6.56 3.09
C GLY A 222 8.97 -6.78 4.17
N GLU A 223 9.53 -8.00 4.28
CA GLU A 223 10.61 -8.33 5.21
C GLU A 223 11.88 -7.49 4.96
N HIS A 224 12.25 -7.28 3.69
CA HIS A 224 13.40 -6.43 3.33
C HIS A 224 13.11 -4.97 3.67
N PHE A 225 11.97 -4.46 3.25
CA PHE A 225 11.59 -3.07 3.50
C PHE A 225 11.51 -2.73 4.99
N ALA A 226 10.98 -3.65 5.82
CA ALA A 226 10.97 -3.47 7.27
C ALA A 226 12.37 -3.41 7.88
N ARG A 227 13.35 -4.14 7.33
CA ARG A 227 14.75 -4.08 7.77
C ARG A 227 15.42 -2.79 7.33
N GLU A 228 15.17 -2.34 6.12
CA GLU A 228 15.68 -1.08 5.57
C GLU A 228 15.17 0.12 6.37
N LEU A 229 13.86 0.18 6.64
CA LEU A 229 13.27 1.21 7.50
C LEU A 229 13.97 1.29 8.87
N ARG A 230 14.18 0.13 9.54
CA ARG A 230 14.85 0.10 10.84
C ARG A 230 16.32 0.49 10.75
N ALA A 231 17.02 0.10 9.68
CA ALA A 231 18.41 0.48 9.45
C ALA A 231 18.55 2.00 9.30
N ASP A 232 17.54 2.66 8.72
CA ASP A 232 17.48 4.12 8.56
C ASP A 232 16.85 4.84 9.77
N GLY A 233 16.74 4.13 10.93
CA GLY A 233 16.27 4.72 12.19
C GLY A 233 14.76 4.91 12.30
N VAL A 234 13.97 4.33 11.40
CA VAL A 234 12.50 4.43 11.41
C VAL A 234 11.91 3.40 12.38
N ASP A 235 10.95 3.82 13.21
CA ASP A 235 10.14 2.90 14.04
C ASP A 235 9.22 2.08 13.12
N ALA A 236 9.66 0.87 12.79
CA ALA A 236 8.94 -0.05 11.90
C ALA A 236 8.59 -1.35 12.62
N THR A 237 7.28 -1.59 12.80
CA THR A 237 6.73 -2.86 13.29
C THR A 237 6.37 -3.73 12.09
N HIS A 238 6.86 -4.97 12.06
CA HIS A 238 6.54 -5.95 11.03
C HIS A 238 5.84 -7.15 11.66
N HIS A 239 4.67 -7.52 11.12
CA HIS A 239 3.88 -8.65 11.58
C HIS A 239 3.46 -9.53 10.40
N VAL A 240 3.64 -10.84 10.54
CA VAL A 240 3.18 -11.85 9.59
C VAL A 240 1.88 -12.46 10.11
N VAL A 241 0.80 -12.35 9.33
CA VAL A 241 -0.50 -12.93 9.68
C VAL A 241 -0.46 -14.43 9.38
N ALA A 242 -0.43 -15.24 10.43
CA ALA A 242 -0.24 -16.68 10.34
C ALA A 242 -1.31 -17.37 9.46
N GLY A 243 -0.89 -18.33 8.61
CA GLY A 243 -1.77 -19.11 7.74
C GLY A 243 -2.37 -18.35 6.55
N SER A 244 -2.18 -17.03 6.48
CA SER A 244 -2.74 -16.18 5.42
C SER A 244 -2.01 -16.33 4.09
N THR A 245 -2.68 -15.89 3.02
CA THR A 245 -2.13 -15.78 1.65
C THR A 245 -2.26 -14.35 1.16
N HIS A 246 -1.59 -14.01 0.04
CA HIS A 246 -1.70 -12.68 -0.54
C HIS A 246 -3.15 -12.22 -0.68
N GLY A 247 -3.41 -10.95 -0.38
CA GLY A 247 -4.74 -10.37 -0.48
C GLY A 247 -5.73 -10.84 0.58
N PHE A 248 -5.28 -11.29 1.77
CA PHE A 248 -6.16 -11.75 2.84
C PHE A 248 -7.18 -10.68 3.29
N LEU A 249 -6.89 -9.40 3.09
CA LEU A 249 -7.84 -8.30 3.35
C LEU A 249 -8.98 -8.21 2.32
N ASN A 250 -8.96 -9.02 1.25
CA ASN A 250 -10.11 -9.18 0.34
C ASN A 250 -11.17 -10.17 0.84
N ARG A 251 -11.00 -10.72 2.04
CA ARG A 251 -11.87 -11.76 2.60
C ARG A 251 -12.38 -11.38 3.99
N PRO A 252 -13.26 -10.35 4.09
CA PRO A 252 -13.91 -9.98 5.35
C PRO A 252 -14.62 -11.18 5.97
N GLY A 253 -14.47 -11.36 7.28
CA GLY A 253 -15.03 -12.49 8.03
C GLY A 253 -14.14 -13.74 8.06
N GLU A 254 -13.03 -13.78 7.32
CA GLU A 254 -12.02 -14.82 7.50
C GLU A 254 -11.05 -14.48 8.66
N PRO A 255 -10.54 -15.48 9.40
CA PRO A 255 -9.65 -15.23 10.55
C PRO A 255 -8.42 -14.36 10.23
N ALA A 256 -7.87 -14.48 9.02
CA ALA A 256 -6.73 -13.67 8.60
C ALA A 256 -7.08 -12.19 8.42
N PHE A 257 -8.28 -11.88 7.87
CA PHE A 257 -8.79 -10.52 7.79
C PHE A 257 -8.96 -9.93 9.20
N ASP A 258 -9.63 -10.67 10.09
CA ASP A 258 -9.92 -10.21 11.44
C ASP A 258 -8.64 -9.96 12.25
N GLU A 259 -7.64 -10.85 12.15
CA GLU A 259 -6.33 -10.65 12.78
C GLU A 259 -5.59 -9.43 12.22
N GLY A 260 -5.57 -9.26 10.90
CA GLY A 260 -4.96 -8.09 10.27
C GLY A 260 -5.59 -6.76 10.74
N ILE A 261 -6.92 -6.72 10.75
CA ILE A 261 -7.69 -5.55 11.25
C ILE A 261 -7.44 -5.33 12.75
N ALA A 262 -7.43 -6.39 13.55
CA ALA A 262 -7.16 -6.27 14.99
C ALA A 262 -5.74 -5.71 15.26
N ARG A 263 -4.73 -6.13 14.48
CA ARG A 263 -3.37 -5.58 14.55
C ARG A 263 -3.33 -4.11 14.19
N ALA A 264 -3.97 -3.73 13.07
CA ALA A 264 -4.08 -2.34 12.65
C ALA A 264 -4.72 -1.47 13.73
N LYS A 265 -5.86 -1.90 14.29
CA LYS A 265 -6.56 -1.19 15.36
C LYS A 265 -5.69 -0.99 16.59
N ARG A 266 -5.01 -2.03 17.09
CA ARG A 266 -4.11 -1.92 18.25
C ARG A 266 -2.99 -0.92 17.99
N TRP A 267 -2.35 -1.00 16.82
CA TRP A 267 -1.25 -0.10 16.47
C TRP A 267 -1.71 1.36 16.31
N LEU A 268 -2.92 1.60 15.80
CA LEU A 268 -3.47 2.95 15.64
C LEU A 268 -3.74 3.66 16.98
N VAL A 269 -3.97 2.92 18.07
CA VAL A 269 -4.23 3.49 19.42
C VAL A 269 -2.97 3.52 20.30
N SER A 270 -1.89 2.85 19.93
CA SER A 270 -0.64 2.78 20.72
C SER A 270 0.31 3.96 20.52
N ALA A 271 -0.14 5.08 19.97
CA ALA A 271 0.68 6.26 19.66
C ALA A 271 0.24 7.47 20.45
#